data_f8ec0580069189d55ede8d90689679c8
#
_entry.id   f8ec0580069189d55ede8d90689679c8
#
_cell.length_a   1.000
_cell.length_b   1.000
_cell.length_c   1.000
_cell.angle_alpha   90.00
_cell.angle_beta   90.00
_cell.angle_gamma   90.00
#
_symmetry.space_group_name_H-M   'P 1'
#
loop_
_entity.id
_entity.type
_entity.pdbx_description
1 polymer ?
#
loop_
_entity_poly.entity_id
_entity_poly.type
_entity_poly.pdbx_seq_one_letter_code
_entity_poly.pdbx_strand_id
1 'polypeptide(L)'
;MSLVNTASPSTNDFVDTPASSDDGITAVRGERVIALPMRHAGMRELRLRYELIGAANAPVVFVAGGISAHRHLAASDLFPEKGWVDGLVGDGRALDPAARRLLAFDFLGADGNLDAPIDTADQADAIAALLDALGIGRLHGFVGYSYGALVGLQFAIRHAARVGTLVAVSGAHRAHPYAAAWRALQRRAVALGQLQCAEQHGLALARQFAMLSYRTPEEFSERFDAPPEVINGRVRVAAEDYLDAAGAQYVARTPVNAYLRLSESIDLHRIDPAQVRVPTVVVAVEGDRLVPLADM
;
A
#
# COMPACT_ATOMS: atom_id res chain seq x y z
N MET A 1 36.87 45.33 0.06
CA MET A 1 36.28 44.78 -1.18
C MET A 1 36.33 43.27 -1.06
N SER A 2 35.26 42.67 -0.64
CA SER A 2 35.15 41.22 -0.48
C SER A 2 33.90 40.77 -1.17
N LEU A 3 34.03 39.98 -2.21
CA LEU A 3 32.96 39.48 -3.03
C LEU A 3 32.31 38.26 -2.29
N VAL A 4 31.07 38.42 -1.94
CA VAL A 4 30.22 37.32 -1.44
C VAL A 4 29.73 36.53 -2.63
N ASN A 5 30.17 35.29 -2.73
CA ASN A 5 29.72 34.33 -3.75
C ASN A 5 28.47 33.62 -3.23
N THR A 6 27.31 34.00 -3.71
CA THR A 6 26.04 33.28 -3.43
C THR A 6 25.91 32.12 -4.41
N ALA A 7 26.27 30.94 -3.97
CA ALA A 7 25.96 29.72 -4.69
C ALA A 7 24.46 29.42 -4.57
N SER A 8 23.73 29.42 -5.69
CA SER A 8 22.37 28.90 -5.80
C SER A 8 22.36 27.39 -5.58
N PRO A 9 21.33 26.83 -4.94
CA PRO A 9 21.22 25.38 -4.81
C PRO A 9 20.93 24.77 -6.19
N SER A 10 21.75 23.81 -6.60
CA SER A 10 21.52 23.02 -7.80
C SER A 10 20.29 22.15 -7.61
N THR A 11 19.26 22.40 -8.39
CA THR A 11 18.14 21.49 -8.62
C THR A 11 18.70 20.26 -9.33
N ASN A 12 18.85 19.14 -8.62
CA ASN A 12 19.06 17.85 -9.24
C ASN A 12 17.75 17.41 -9.88
N ASP A 13 17.52 17.82 -11.10
CA ASP A 13 16.48 17.28 -11.97
C ASP A 13 16.89 15.87 -12.39
N PHE A 14 16.39 14.87 -11.68
CA PHE A 14 16.40 13.51 -12.21
C PHE A 14 15.40 13.45 -13.36
N VAL A 15 15.93 13.18 -14.53
CA VAL A 15 15.22 13.15 -15.80
C VAL A 15 14.14 12.10 -15.77
N ASP A 16 12.88 12.52 -15.88
CA ASP A 16 11.79 11.65 -16.29
C ASP A 16 12.15 11.16 -17.71
N THR A 17 12.46 9.88 -17.88
CA THR A 17 12.69 9.31 -19.20
C THR A 17 11.35 8.91 -19.79
N PRO A 18 10.76 9.68 -20.73
CA PRO A 18 9.59 9.22 -21.46
C PRO A 18 10.09 8.27 -22.57
N ALA A 19 9.65 7.02 -22.54
CA ALA A 19 9.77 6.13 -23.68
C ALA A 19 8.46 6.14 -24.43
N SER A 20 8.48 6.54 -25.68
CA SER A 20 7.36 6.40 -26.62
C SER A 20 7.55 5.11 -27.41
N SER A 21 6.58 4.18 -27.30
CA SER A 21 6.37 3.13 -28.29
C SER A 21 5.04 3.39 -28.98
N ASP A 22 4.98 3.20 -30.27
CA ASP A 22 3.89 3.65 -31.15
C ASP A 22 2.52 2.98 -30.90
N ASP A 23 2.42 1.91 -30.07
CA ASP A 23 1.14 1.22 -29.74
C ASP A 23 1.13 0.59 -28.33
N GLY A 24 2.08 0.88 -27.45
CA GLY A 24 2.17 0.29 -26.11
C GLY A 24 1.58 1.18 -24.99
N ILE A 25 1.22 0.57 -23.87
CA ILE A 25 0.87 1.29 -22.63
C ILE A 25 2.09 2.08 -22.18
N THR A 26 2.04 3.42 -22.27
CA THR A 26 3.11 4.29 -21.81
C THR A 26 3.22 4.21 -20.29
N ALA A 27 4.39 3.80 -19.78
CA ALA A 27 4.66 3.75 -18.35
C ALA A 27 5.84 4.66 -18.01
N VAL A 28 5.74 5.39 -16.88
CA VAL A 28 6.79 6.27 -16.35
C VAL A 28 6.94 6.01 -14.87
N ARG A 29 8.18 5.75 -14.42
CA ARG A 29 8.54 5.72 -13.00
C ARG A 29 9.33 6.96 -12.65
N GLY A 30 9.08 7.48 -11.47
CA GLY A 30 9.82 8.63 -10.98
C GLY A 30 9.88 8.67 -9.47
N GLU A 31 10.57 9.69 -8.98
CA GLU A 31 10.76 9.94 -7.58
C GLU A 31 10.66 11.44 -7.30
N ARG A 32 10.07 11.81 -6.16
CA ARG A 32 10.02 13.21 -5.68
C ARG A 32 10.41 13.24 -4.22
N VAL A 33 11.17 14.24 -3.85
CA VAL A 33 11.50 14.54 -2.45
C VAL A 33 10.56 15.66 -2.01
N ILE A 34 9.85 15.42 -0.90
CA ILE A 34 8.90 16.37 -0.32
C ILE A 34 9.20 16.59 1.15
N ALA A 35 8.92 17.79 1.66
CA ALA A 35 8.87 18.06 3.10
C ALA A 35 7.41 17.94 3.57
N LEU A 36 7.15 17.05 4.53
CA LEU A 36 5.82 16.77 5.04
C LEU A 36 5.78 16.91 6.57
N PRO A 37 4.83 17.68 7.13
CA PRO A 37 4.57 17.71 8.58
C PRO A 37 3.75 16.49 8.97
N MET A 38 4.42 15.41 9.40
CA MET A 38 3.76 14.20 9.85
C MET A 38 3.12 14.35 11.22
N ARG A 39 1.97 13.72 11.44
CA ARG A 39 1.18 13.84 12.67
C ARG A 39 1.93 13.41 13.93
N HIS A 40 2.77 12.39 13.84
CA HIS A 40 3.46 11.78 14.98
C HIS A 40 4.99 11.90 14.90
N ALA A 41 5.53 12.52 13.86
CA ALA A 41 6.98 12.57 13.62
C ALA A 41 7.52 13.98 13.33
N GLY A 42 6.66 15.02 13.36
CA GLY A 42 7.05 16.37 12.99
C GLY A 42 7.42 16.50 11.51
N MET A 43 8.18 17.53 11.16
CA MET A 43 8.61 17.75 9.78
C MET A 43 9.60 16.66 9.35
N ARG A 44 9.33 16.02 8.20
CA ARG A 44 10.21 15.02 7.57
C ARG A 44 10.42 15.34 6.11
N GLU A 45 11.62 15.13 5.64
CA GLU A 45 11.91 15.03 4.21
C GLU A 45 11.71 13.57 3.79
N LEU A 46 10.83 13.36 2.81
CA LEU A 46 10.36 12.04 2.41
C LEU A 46 10.53 11.87 0.91
N ARG A 47 10.93 10.66 0.54
CA ARG A 47 11.13 10.25 -0.85
C ARG A 47 9.91 9.48 -1.33
N LEU A 48 9.17 10.03 -2.29
CA LEU A 48 7.98 9.42 -2.88
C LEU A 48 8.35 8.81 -4.23
N ARG A 49 8.28 7.49 -4.33
CA ARG A 49 8.44 6.75 -5.58
C ARG A 49 7.08 6.45 -6.17
N TYR A 50 6.89 6.73 -7.44
CA TYR A 50 5.62 6.56 -8.13
C TYR A 50 5.77 5.90 -9.49
N GLU A 51 4.65 5.42 -10.03
CA GLU A 51 4.51 4.96 -11.39
C GLU A 51 3.22 5.55 -11.99
N LEU A 52 3.32 6.01 -13.23
CA LEU A 52 2.21 6.45 -14.05
C LEU A 52 2.10 5.50 -15.25
N ILE A 53 0.88 5.03 -15.54
CA ILE A 53 0.60 4.16 -16.68
C ILE A 53 -0.55 4.79 -17.48
N GLY A 54 -0.41 4.86 -18.82
CA GLY A 54 -1.43 5.36 -19.72
C GLY A 54 -1.12 6.73 -20.33
N ALA A 55 -2.00 7.22 -21.18
CA ALA A 55 -1.80 8.43 -21.97
C ALA A 55 -1.61 9.67 -21.10
N ALA A 56 -0.63 10.52 -21.44
CA ALA A 56 -0.22 11.67 -20.65
C ALA A 56 -1.37 12.67 -20.36
N ASN A 57 -2.29 12.81 -21.29
CA ASN A 57 -3.41 13.78 -21.19
C ASN A 57 -4.73 13.15 -20.69
N ALA A 58 -4.74 11.84 -20.38
CA ALA A 58 -5.92 11.17 -19.88
C ALA A 58 -6.23 11.58 -18.42
N PRO A 59 -7.51 11.55 -18.00
CA PRO A 59 -7.89 11.83 -16.63
C PRO A 59 -7.18 10.88 -15.65
N VAL A 60 -6.57 11.45 -14.59
CA VAL A 60 -5.75 10.67 -13.66
C VAL A 60 -6.62 9.95 -12.62
N VAL A 61 -6.39 8.66 -12.46
CA VAL A 61 -6.94 7.83 -11.38
C VAL A 61 -5.81 7.37 -10.49
N PHE A 62 -5.91 7.67 -9.19
CA PHE A 62 -4.98 7.14 -8.20
C PHE A 62 -5.41 5.73 -7.78
N VAL A 63 -4.47 4.78 -7.75
CA VAL A 63 -4.75 3.39 -7.39
C VAL A 63 -3.85 2.97 -6.22
N ALA A 64 -4.46 2.59 -5.10
CA ALA A 64 -3.77 2.19 -3.88
C ALA A 64 -4.24 0.82 -3.40
N GLY A 65 -3.31 -0.08 -3.14
CA GLY A 65 -3.60 -1.44 -2.70
C GLY A 65 -3.53 -1.63 -1.18
N GLY A 66 -3.47 -2.88 -0.73
CA GLY A 66 -3.21 -3.23 0.66
C GLY A 66 -1.79 -2.84 1.10
N ILE A 67 -1.46 -3.05 2.38
CA ILE A 67 -0.18 -2.61 2.97
C ILE A 67 1.07 -3.18 2.29
N SER A 68 0.94 -4.25 1.53
CA SER A 68 2.03 -4.88 0.78
C SER A 68 2.05 -4.51 -0.70
N ALA A 69 1.12 -3.64 -1.13
CA ALA A 69 1.10 -3.12 -2.49
C ALA A 69 2.18 -2.06 -2.69
N HIS A 70 2.59 -1.91 -3.91
CA HIS A 70 3.62 -0.97 -4.33
C HIS A 70 3.15 -0.20 -5.57
N ARG A 71 3.96 0.75 -6.05
CA ARG A 71 3.63 1.59 -7.21
C ARG A 71 3.35 0.82 -8.51
N HIS A 72 3.89 -0.40 -8.67
CA HIS A 72 3.76 -1.16 -9.91
C HIS A 72 2.40 -1.89 -10.00
N LEU A 73 1.50 -1.35 -10.80
CA LEU A 73 0.11 -1.84 -10.93
C LEU A 73 -0.01 -3.04 -11.87
N ALA A 74 0.63 -2.96 -13.03
CA ALA A 74 0.52 -3.96 -14.09
C ALA A 74 1.77 -3.96 -14.97
N ALA A 75 1.99 -5.07 -15.67
CA ALA A 75 3.03 -5.18 -16.67
C ALA A 75 2.85 -4.15 -17.80
N SER A 76 3.96 -3.63 -18.29
CA SER A 76 4.05 -2.73 -19.44
C SER A 76 5.28 -3.06 -20.28
N ASP A 77 5.43 -2.45 -21.45
CA ASP A 77 6.59 -2.67 -22.33
C ASP A 77 7.93 -2.33 -21.66
N LEU A 78 7.93 -1.32 -20.77
CA LEU A 78 9.12 -0.92 -20.03
C LEU A 78 9.35 -1.69 -18.73
N PHE A 79 8.29 -2.19 -18.14
CA PHE A 79 8.29 -2.88 -16.84
C PHE A 79 7.47 -4.17 -16.98
N PRO A 80 8.07 -5.25 -17.52
CA PRO A 80 7.34 -6.46 -17.89
C PRO A 80 6.94 -7.34 -16.69
N GLU A 81 7.40 -7.00 -15.48
CA GLU A 81 7.04 -7.74 -14.28
C GLU A 81 5.54 -7.65 -14.01
N LYS A 82 4.97 -8.71 -13.46
CA LYS A 82 3.56 -8.72 -13.08
C LYS A 82 3.28 -7.76 -11.92
N GLY A 83 2.38 -6.82 -12.13
CA GLY A 83 1.90 -5.93 -11.07
C GLY A 83 0.91 -6.59 -10.10
N TRP A 84 0.62 -5.92 -8.98
CA TRP A 84 -0.26 -6.49 -7.95
C TRP A 84 -1.75 -6.46 -8.35
N VAL A 85 -2.15 -5.65 -9.33
CA VAL A 85 -3.54 -5.54 -9.81
C VAL A 85 -3.66 -5.78 -11.33
N ASP A 86 -2.68 -6.47 -11.88
CA ASP A 86 -2.53 -6.80 -13.30
C ASP A 86 -3.82 -7.31 -13.96
N GLY A 87 -4.61 -8.12 -13.24
CA GLY A 87 -5.88 -8.64 -13.73
C GLY A 87 -6.98 -7.59 -13.96
N LEU A 88 -6.89 -6.41 -13.40
CA LEU A 88 -7.87 -5.32 -13.55
C LEU A 88 -7.39 -4.19 -14.47
N VAL A 89 -6.13 -4.21 -14.91
CA VAL A 89 -5.53 -3.21 -15.81
C VAL A 89 -5.46 -3.75 -17.22
N GLY A 90 -5.87 -2.97 -18.21
CA GLY A 90 -5.81 -3.33 -19.62
C GLY A 90 -6.98 -2.76 -20.42
N ASP A 91 -6.93 -2.98 -21.74
CA ASP A 91 -7.97 -2.53 -22.67
C ASP A 91 -9.33 -3.12 -22.29
N GLY A 92 -10.35 -2.27 -22.21
CA GLY A 92 -11.72 -2.66 -21.84
C GLY A 92 -11.89 -3.18 -20.41
N ARG A 93 -10.86 -3.12 -19.55
CA ARG A 93 -10.94 -3.51 -18.14
C ARG A 93 -11.34 -2.31 -17.25
N ALA A 94 -11.58 -2.58 -15.96
CA ALA A 94 -11.97 -1.56 -14.99
C ALA A 94 -10.96 -0.40 -14.87
N LEU A 95 -9.68 -0.70 -15.02
CA LEU A 95 -8.57 0.26 -15.03
C LEU A 95 -7.93 0.24 -16.44
N ASP A 96 -8.59 0.89 -17.37
CA ASP A 96 -8.16 0.95 -18.77
C ASP A 96 -7.16 2.11 -18.98
N PRO A 97 -5.88 1.81 -19.29
CA PRO A 97 -4.86 2.83 -19.50
C PRO A 97 -5.05 3.66 -20.78
N ALA A 98 -5.84 3.19 -21.74
CA ALA A 98 -6.20 3.98 -22.91
C ALA A 98 -7.19 5.10 -22.57
N ALA A 99 -8.07 4.87 -21.60
CA ALA A 99 -9.10 5.82 -21.16
C ALA A 99 -8.69 6.65 -19.93
N ARG A 100 -7.72 6.19 -19.15
CA ARG A 100 -7.29 6.79 -17.87
C ARG A 100 -5.79 6.74 -17.72
N ARG A 101 -5.22 7.73 -17.04
CA ARG A 101 -3.83 7.68 -16.59
C ARG A 101 -3.79 7.19 -15.16
N LEU A 102 -3.25 6.02 -14.91
CA LEU A 102 -3.20 5.40 -13.60
C LEU A 102 -1.95 5.86 -12.85
N LEU A 103 -2.12 6.39 -11.64
CA LEU A 103 -1.04 6.79 -10.74
C LEU A 103 -1.05 5.91 -9.51
N ALA A 104 0.11 5.36 -9.16
CA ALA A 104 0.33 4.67 -7.90
C ALA A 104 1.67 5.10 -7.29
N PHE A 105 1.82 4.92 -5.99
CA PHE A 105 3.07 5.21 -5.28
C PHE A 105 3.39 4.12 -4.24
N ASP A 106 4.65 4.07 -3.81
CA ASP A 106 5.03 3.26 -2.66
C ASP A 106 4.61 4.02 -1.40
N PHE A 107 3.86 3.36 -0.50
CA PHE A 107 3.44 3.98 0.75
C PHE A 107 4.61 4.50 1.56
N LEU A 108 4.43 5.61 2.27
CA LEU A 108 5.40 6.10 3.24
C LEU A 108 5.80 4.97 4.19
N GLY A 109 7.09 4.79 4.39
CA GLY A 109 7.64 3.75 5.25
C GLY A 109 7.75 2.37 4.60
N ALA A 110 7.25 2.14 3.37
CA ALA A 110 7.32 0.84 2.70
C ALA A 110 8.76 0.36 2.41
N ASP A 111 9.71 1.27 2.34
CA ASP A 111 11.15 0.97 2.17
C ASP A 111 11.86 0.64 3.49
N GLY A 112 11.18 0.77 4.64
CA GLY A 112 11.72 0.52 5.97
C GLY A 112 12.61 1.63 6.54
N ASN A 113 12.82 2.74 5.80
CA ASN A 113 13.71 3.84 6.23
C ASN A 113 13.03 4.82 7.20
N LEU A 114 11.71 4.84 7.26
CA LEU A 114 10.96 5.70 8.17
C LEU A 114 10.61 4.94 9.45
N ASP A 115 11.38 5.18 10.50
CA ASP A 115 11.14 4.58 11.83
C ASP A 115 10.37 5.55 12.73
N ALA A 116 9.11 5.80 12.39
CA ALA A 116 8.18 6.62 13.15
C ALA A 116 6.74 6.17 12.87
N PRO A 117 5.78 6.41 13.79
CA PRO A 117 4.38 6.15 13.51
C PRO A 117 3.88 6.96 12.30
N ILE A 118 3.18 6.28 11.41
CA ILE A 118 2.63 6.84 10.17
C ILE A 118 1.11 6.79 10.27
N ASP A 119 0.44 7.94 10.20
CA ASP A 119 -1.02 7.99 10.13
C ASP A 119 -1.49 7.82 8.67
N THR A 120 -2.68 7.30 8.46
CA THR A 120 -3.29 7.27 7.12
C THR A 120 -3.53 8.68 6.57
N ALA A 121 -3.63 9.68 7.45
CA ALA A 121 -3.64 11.10 7.07
C ALA A 121 -2.30 11.54 6.48
N ASP A 122 -1.16 11.07 7.02
CA ASP A 122 0.16 11.38 6.47
C ASP A 122 0.31 10.81 5.04
N GLN A 123 -0.22 9.61 4.81
CA GLN A 123 -0.28 9.02 3.45
C GLN A 123 -1.12 9.88 2.49
N ALA A 124 -2.28 10.36 2.96
CA ALA A 124 -3.15 11.22 2.16
C ALA A 124 -2.47 12.56 1.82
N ASP A 125 -1.79 13.16 2.79
CA ASP A 125 -1.05 14.42 2.59
C ASP A 125 0.15 14.22 1.66
N ALA A 126 0.84 13.09 1.75
CA ALA A 126 1.91 12.72 0.82
C ALA A 126 1.40 12.57 -0.63
N ILE A 127 0.23 11.96 -0.82
CA ILE A 127 -0.41 11.88 -2.14
C ILE A 127 -0.72 13.29 -2.66
N ALA A 128 -1.27 14.18 -1.85
CA ALA A 128 -1.55 15.55 -2.27
C ALA A 128 -0.27 16.29 -2.67
N ALA A 129 0.79 16.16 -1.90
CA ALA A 129 2.10 16.75 -2.23
C ALA A 129 2.72 16.14 -3.50
N LEU A 130 2.55 14.83 -3.73
CA LEU A 130 2.96 14.20 -4.98
C LEU A 130 2.19 14.75 -6.18
N LEU A 131 0.87 14.95 -6.06
CA LEU A 131 0.06 15.54 -7.11
C LEU A 131 0.55 16.97 -7.45
N ASP A 132 0.89 17.76 -6.43
CA ASP A 132 1.44 19.11 -6.64
C ASP A 132 2.77 19.05 -7.38
N ALA A 133 3.68 18.16 -6.97
CA ALA A 133 4.98 17.96 -7.60
C ALA A 133 4.89 17.43 -9.04
N LEU A 134 3.77 16.80 -9.41
CA LEU A 134 3.50 16.30 -10.76
C LEU A 134 2.63 17.26 -11.59
N GLY A 135 2.20 18.41 -11.04
CA GLY A 135 1.31 19.34 -11.71
C GLY A 135 -0.11 18.81 -11.93
N ILE A 136 -0.54 17.81 -11.15
CA ILE A 136 -1.86 17.21 -11.26
C ILE A 136 -2.82 17.96 -10.32
N GLY A 137 -3.63 18.85 -10.85
CA GLY A 137 -4.56 19.66 -10.06
C GLY A 137 -5.65 18.86 -9.36
N ARG A 138 -6.19 17.81 -10.01
CA ARG A 138 -7.29 17.00 -9.48
C ARG A 138 -7.28 15.60 -10.06
N LEU A 139 -7.52 14.60 -9.21
CA LEU A 139 -7.79 13.23 -9.63
C LEU A 139 -9.22 13.11 -10.19
N HIS A 140 -9.36 12.35 -11.28
CA HIS A 140 -10.68 11.93 -11.75
C HIS A 140 -11.31 10.97 -10.73
N GLY A 141 -10.55 10.04 -10.19
CA GLY A 141 -10.97 9.12 -9.15
C GLY A 141 -9.82 8.62 -8.30
N PHE A 142 -10.16 8.08 -7.15
CA PHE A 142 -9.28 7.34 -6.27
C PHE A 142 -9.86 5.94 -6.08
N VAL A 143 -9.09 4.89 -6.38
CA VAL A 143 -9.47 3.50 -6.16
C VAL A 143 -8.55 2.93 -5.07
N GLY A 144 -9.12 2.61 -3.92
CA GLY A 144 -8.38 2.08 -2.79
C GLY A 144 -8.87 0.69 -2.38
N TYR A 145 -7.93 -0.22 -2.14
CA TYR A 145 -8.20 -1.57 -1.64
C TYR A 145 -7.61 -1.71 -0.24
N SER A 146 -8.41 -2.18 0.74
CA SER A 146 -7.95 -2.42 2.11
C SER A 146 -7.26 -1.17 2.68
N TYR A 147 -5.97 -1.22 3.01
CA TYR A 147 -5.20 -0.07 3.50
C TYR A 147 -5.29 1.15 2.54
N GLY A 148 -5.24 0.92 1.24
CA GLY A 148 -5.43 1.99 0.24
C GLY A 148 -6.83 2.61 0.30
N ALA A 149 -7.86 1.87 0.70
CA ALA A 149 -9.20 2.43 0.92
C ALA A 149 -9.23 3.34 2.16
N LEU A 150 -8.52 2.96 3.25
CA LEU A 150 -8.37 3.81 4.44
C LEU A 150 -7.69 5.14 4.09
N VAL A 151 -6.62 5.08 3.30
CA VAL A 151 -5.91 6.27 2.78
C VAL A 151 -6.83 7.09 1.87
N GLY A 152 -7.60 6.44 1.00
CA GLY A 152 -8.57 7.10 0.11
C GLY A 152 -9.67 7.84 0.87
N LEU A 153 -10.17 7.27 1.97
CA LEU A 153 -11.13 7.93 2.87
C LEU A 153 -10.53 9.16 3.53
N GLN A 154 -9.29 9.07 4.03
CA GLN A 154 -8.57 10.26 4.55
C GLN A 154 -8.36 11.31 3.47
N PHE A 155 -7.98 10.90 2.25
CA PHE A 155 -7.78 11.81 1.13
C PHE A 155 -9.09 12.54 0.75
N ALA A 156 -10.20 11.82 0.71
CA ALA A 156 -11.52 12.37 0.40
C ALA A 156 -12.01 13.39 1.45
N ILE A 157 -11.58 13.25 2.73
CA ILE A 157 -11.88 14.21 3.79
C ILE A 157 -10.96 15.43 3.70
N ARG A 158 -9.65 15.19 3.65
CA ARG A 158 -8.62 16.24 3.80
C ARG A 158 -8.42 17.06 2.51
N HIS A 159 -8.61 16.41 1.37
CA HIS A 159 -8.34 16.95 0.04
C HIS A 159 -9.55 16.77 -0.89
N ALA A 160 -10.76 17.00 -0.40
CA ALA A 160 -12.01 16.76 -1.12
C ALA A 160 -12.08 17.45 -2.50
N ALA A 161 -11.53 18.66 -2.62
CA ALA A 161 -11.47 19.39 -3.89
C ALA A 161 -10.53 18.74 -4.93
N ARG A 162 -9.62 17.86 -4.49
CA ARG A 162 -8.56 17.23 -5.30
C ARG A 162 -8.98 15.87 -5.89
N VAL A 163 -10.20 15.39 -5.64
CA VAL A 163 -10.69 14.11 -6.17
C VAL A 163 -12.14 14.21 -6.63
N GLY A 164 -12.48 13.52 -7.72
CA GLY A 164 -13.84 13.49 -8.28
C GLY A 164 -14.72 12.45 -7.62
N THR A 165 -14.22 11.23 -7.49
CA THR A 165 -14.91 10.08 -6.91
C THR A 165 -13.95 9.21 -6.13
N LEU A 166 -14.46 8.49 -5.13
CA LEU A 166 -13.72 7.47 -4.38
C LEU A 166 -14.38 6.11 -4.58
N VAL A 167 -13.59 5.08 -4.85
CA VAL A 167 -13.98 3.67 -4.76
C VAL A 167 -13.18 3.05 -3.62
N ALA A 168 -13.86 2.71 -2.53
CA ALA A 168 -13.25 2.11 -1.34
C ALA A 168 -13.65 0.63 -1.25
N VAL A 169 -12.68 -0.27 -1.48
CA VAL A 169 -12.90 -1.72 -1.45
C VAL A 169 -12.33 -2.29 -0.16
N SER A 170 -13.16 -2.94 0.65
CA SER A 170 -12.78 -3.55 1.94
C SER A 170 -12.00 -2.59 2.85
N GLY A 171 -12.51 -1.36 3.00
CA GLY A 171 -11.97 -0.32 3.88
C GLY A 171 -13.06 0.26 4.77
N ALA A 172 -12.80 0.43 6.05
CA ALA A 172 -13.75 0.90 7.05
C ALA A 172 -13.34 2.26 7.64
N HIS A 173 -14.24 2.89 8.38
CA HIS A 173 -13.98 4.15 9.06
C HIS A 173 -12.97 4.05 10.21
N ARG A 174 -12.67 2.84 10.66
CA ARG A 174 -11.72 2.54 11.74
C ARG A 174 -11.16 1.13 11.62
N ALA A 175 -10.08 0.85 12.35
CA ALA A 175 -9.64 -0.51 12.57
C ALA A 175 -10.62 -1.25 13.50
N HIS A 176 -11.13 -2.41 13.06
CA HIS A 176 -11.95 -3.25 13.91
C HIS A 176 -11.11 -3.86 15.05
N PRO A 177 -11.61 -3.90 16.32
CA PRO A 177 -10.83 -4.38 17.48
C PRO A 177 -10.27 -5.81 17.32
N TYR A 178 -11.02 -6.72 16.71
CA TYR A 178 -10.57 -8.08 16.44
C TYR A 178 -9.36 -8.10 15.48
N ALA A 179 -9.43 -7.35 14.39
CA ALA A 179 -8.33 -7.22 13.44
C ALA A 179 -7.10 -6.53 14.06
N ALA A 180 -7.31 -5.52 14.91
CA ALA A 180 -6.24 -4.86 15.66
C ALA A 180 -5.56 -5.83 16.65
N ALA A 181 -6.32 -6.70 17.32
CA ALA A 181 -5.77 -7.72 18.21
C ALA A 181 -4.85 -8.70 17.43
N TRP A 182 -5.28 -9.18 16.25
CA TRP A 182 -4.43 -10.00 15.38
C TRP A 182 -3.14 -9.28 15.01
N ARG A 183 -3.20 -8.03 14.54
CA ARG A 183 -2.01 -7.24 14.20
C ARG A 183 -1.10 -7.02 15.41
N ALA A 184 -1.66 -6.78 16.58
CA ALA A 184 -0.87 -6.65 17.81
C ALA A 184 -0.09 -7.93 18.14
N LEU A 185 -0.69 -9.12 17.99
CA LEU A 185 0.01 -10.40 18.18
C LEU A 185 1.09 -10.62 17.13
N GLN A 186 0.83 -10.27 15.88
CA GLN A 186 1.80 -10.34 14.80
C GLN A 186 3.01 -9.43 15.08
N ARG A 187 2.81 -8.18 15.51
CA ARG A 187 3.91 -7.28 15.90
C ARG A 187 4.69 -7.79 17.11
N ARG A 188 4.03 -8.46 18.07
CA ARG A 188 4.71 -9.11 19.20
C ARG A 188 5.60 -10.28 18.74
N ALA A 189 5.18 -11.04 17.72
CA ALA A 189 6.03 -12.08 17.14
C ALA A 189 7.32 -11.49 16.55
N VAL A 190 7.22 -10.35 15.85
CA VAL A 190 8.39 -9.62 15.36
C VAL A 190 9.28 -9.16 16.52
N ALA A 191 8.71 -8.55 17.56
CA ALA A 191 9.45 -8.09 18.74
C ALA A 191 10.18 -9.22 19.46
N LEU A 192 9.56 -10.41 19.58
CA LEU A 192 10.22 -11.60 20.13
C LEU A 192 11.41 -12.05 19.25
N GLY A 193 11.27 -11.98 17.92
CA GLY A 193 12.36 -12.25 16.99
C GLY A 193 13.51 -11.25 17.16
N GLN A 194 13.22 -9.97 17.33
CA GLN A 194 14.22 -8.92 17.57
C GLN A 194 15.03 -9.18 18.86
N LEU A 195 14.40 -9.61 19.94
CA LEU A 195 15.07 -9.96 21.18
C LEU A 195 16.08 -11.12 21.03
N GLN A 196 15.91 -11.95 20.02
CA GLN A 196 16.77 -13.11 19.74
C GLN A 196 17.74 -12.86 18.58
N CYS A 197 17.87 -11.64 18.08
CA CYS A 197 18.60 -11.30 16.86
C CYS A 197 18.12 -12.11 15.63
N ALA A 198 16.85 -12.45 15.59
CA ALA A 198 16.19 -13.28 14.58
C ALA A 198 14.91 -12.59 14.06
N GLU A 199 14.95 -11.28 13.81
CA GLU A 199 13.78 -10.47 13.45
C GLU A 199 13.05 -10.97 12.18
N GLN A 200 13.80 -11.56 11.23
CA GLN A 200 13.23 -12.14 10.03
C GLN A 200 12.37 -13.37 10.33
N HIS A 201 12.75 -14.20 11.32
CA HIS A 201 11.91 -15.30 11.78
C HIS A 201 10.62 -14.78 12.45
N GLY A 202 10.74 -13.72 13.24
CA GLY A 202 9.57 -13.03 13.81
C GLY A 202 8.64 -12.49 12.74
N LEU A 203 9.18 -11.88 11.68
CA LEU A 203 8.41 -11.37 10.55
C LEU A 203 7.75 -12.49 9.74
N ALA A 204 8.48 -13.61 9.51
CA ALA A 204 7.90 -14.79 8.86
C ALA A 204 6.72 -15.34 9.66
N LEU A 205 6.85 -15.48 10.97
CA LEU A 205 5.78 -15.94 11.86
C LEU A 205 4.59 -14.96 11.87
N ALA A 206 4.85 -13.66 11.91
CA ALA A 206 3.81 -12.64 11.80
C ALA A 206 3.02 -12.79 10.48
N ARG A 207 3.69 -13.09 9.37
CA ARG A 207 3.05 -13.35 8.08
C ARG A 207 2.21 -14.63 8.10
N GLN A 208 2.68 -15.69 8.74
CA GLN A 208 1.93 -16.94 8.91
C GLN A 208 0.62 -16.69 9.66
N PHE A 209 0.64 -15.95 10.77
CA PHE A 209 -0.58 -15.52 11.46
C PHE A 209 -1.52 -14.70 10.57
N ALA A 210 -0.97 -13.81 9.73
CA ALA A 210 -1.77 -13.04 8.79
C ALA A 210 -2.48 -13.94 7.78
N MET A 211 -1.82 -15.01 7.29
CA MET A 211 -2.44 -15.94 6.34
C MET A 211 -3.64 -16.66 6.94
N LEU A 212 -3.60 -17.02 8.23
CA LEU A 212 -4.76 -17.60 8.94
C LEU A 212 -5.92 -16.60 9.06
N SER A 213 -5.62 -15.31 9.25
CA SER A 213 -6.66 -14.30 9.40
C SER A 213 -7.31 -13.89 8.06
N TYR A 214 -6.66 -14.16 6.90
CA TYR A 214 -7.16 -13.83 5.56
C TYR A 214 -7.95 -14.96 4.89
N ARG A 215 -7.91 -16.16 5.47
CA ARG A 215 -8.49 -17.38 4.91
C ARG A 215 -9.58 -17.91 5.84
N THR A 216 -10.51 -18.66 5.25
CA THR A 216 -11.56 -19.30 6.02
C THR A 216 -11.16 -20.72 6.46
N PRO A 217 -11.78 -21.27 7.53
CA PRO A 217 -11.58 -22.67 7.92
C PRO A 217 -11.91 -23.65 6.78
N GLU A 218 -12.94 -23.33 5.99
CA GLU A 218 -13.39 -24.14 4.85
C GLU A 218 -12.28 -24.22 3.78
N GLU A 219 -11.66 -23.09 3.44
CA GLU A 219 -10.53 -23.08 2.48
C GLU A 219 -9.34 -23.89 3.01
N PHE A 220 -9.07 -23.84 4.32
CA PHE A 220 -8.02 -24.67 4.91
C PHE A 220 -8.36 -26.17 4.86
N SER A 221 -9.61 -26.53 5.12
CA SER A 221 -10.06 -27.93 5.00
C SER A 221 -9.94 -28.44 3.56
N GLU A 222 -10.38 -27.65 2.58
CA GLU A 222 -10.29 -28.04 1.17
C GLU A 222 -8.84 -28.26 0.69
N ARG A 223 -7.90 -27.50 1.23
CA ARG A 223 -6.50 -27.50 0.74
C ARG A 223 -5.56 -28.39 1.54
N PHE A 224 -5.82 -28.59 2.83
CA PHE A 224 -4.84 -29.16 3.75
C PHE A 224 -5.41 -30.30 4.63
N ASP A 225 -6.53 -30.89 4.24
CA ASP A 225 -7.13 -32.05 4.93
C ASP A 225 -6.37 -33.34 4.57
N ALA A 226 -5.16 -33.46 5.13
CA ALA A 226 -4.32 -34.64 5.03
C ALA A 226 -3.88 -35.12 6.41
N PRO A 227 -3.67 -36.42 6.60
CA PRO A 227 -3.15 -36.95 7.88
C PRO A 227 -1.81 -36.30 8.26
N PRO A 228 -1.58 -36.01 9.54
CA PRO A 228 -0.28 -35.50 9.98
C PRO A 228 0.80 -36.59 9.83
N GLU A 229 2.02 -36.14 9.54
CA GLU A 229 3.20 -36.97 9.39
C GLU A 229 4.16 -36.79 10.56
N VAL A 230 4.97 -37.81 10.87
CA VAL A 230 6.08 -37.69 11.84
C VAL A 230 7.40 -37.66 11.06
N ILE A 231 8.04 -36.49 11.03
CA ILE A 231 9.30 -36.27 10.33
C ILE A 231 10.36 -35.89 11.37
N ASN A 232 11.43 -36.66 11.44
CA ASN A 232 12.55 -36.45 12.39
C ASN A 232 12.10 -36.31 13.88
N GLY A 233 11.09 -37.08 14.27
CA GLY A 233 10.56 -37.09 15.64
C GLY A 233 9.63 -35.90 15.97
N ARG A 234 9.20 -35.14 14.98
CA ARG A 234 8.24 -34.02 15.13
C ARG A 234 7.01 -34.25 14.27
N VAL A 235 5.86 -33.90 14.80
CA VAL A 235 4.62 -33.92 14.03
C VAL A 235 4.62 -32.73 13.07
N ARG A 236 4.26 -32.98 11.82
CA ARG A 236 4.09 -31.97 10.78
C ARG A 236 2.70 -32.13 10.14
N VAL A 237 2.01 -31.01 9.92
CA VAL A 237 0.72 -30.95 9.24
C VAL A 237 0.84 -30.30 7.87
N ALA A 238 -0.03 -30.66 6.92
CA ALA A 238 0.05 -30.22 5.53
C ALA A 238 0.04 -28.70 5.35
N ALA A 239 -0.59 -27.94 6.26
CA ALA A 239 -0.63 -26.48 6.19
C ALA A 239 0.74 -25.79 6.48
N GLU A 240 1.69 -26.49 7.14
CA GLU A 240 2.97 -25.88 7.55
C GLU A 240 3.80 -25.46 6.35
N ASP A 241 3.87 -26.27 5.28
CA ASP A 241 4.64 -25.93 4.08
C ASP A 241 4.10 -24.65 3.40
N TYR A 242 2.79 -24.51 3.37
CA TYR A 242 2.15 -23.29 2.86
C TYR A 242 2.48 -22.06 3.72
N LEU A 243 2.41 -22.20 5.04
CA LEU A 243 2.72 -21.11 5.97
C LEU A 243 4.19 -20.73 5.92
N ASP A 244 5.08 -21.71 5.87
CA ASP A 244 6.54 -21.51 5.75
C ASP A 244 6.89 -20.79 4.43
N ALA A 245 6.33 -21.24 3.30
CA ALA A 245 6.54 -20.61 2.01
C ALA A 245 6.02 -19.16 1.98
N ALA A 246 4.84 -18.91 2.56
CA ALA A 246 4.27 -17.57 2.65
C ALA A 246 5.12 -16.64 3.53
N GLY A 247 5.66 -17.14 4.65
CA GLY A 247 6.57 -16.41 5.52
C GLY A 247 7.88 -16.06 4.82
N ALA A 248 8.56 -17.04 4.22
CA ALA A 248 9.81 -16.85 3.50
C ALA A 248 9.68 -15.86 2.33
N GLN A 249 8.65 -16.00 1.52
CA GLN A 249 8.38 -15.08 0.41
C GLN A 249 8.13 -13.64 0.87
N TYR A 250 7.49 -13.48 2.02
CA TYR A 250 7.21 -12.15 2.57
C TYR A 250 8.47 -11.47 3.10
N VAL A 251 9.30 -12.19 3.84
CA VAL A 251 10.59 -11.72 4.38
C VAL A 251 11.53 -11.27 3.28
N ALA A 252 11.57 -11.98 2.15
CA ALA A 252 12.45 -11.66 1.04
C ALA A 252 12.19 -10.27 0.41
N ARG A 253 11.01 -9.68 0.62
CA ARG A 253 10.59 -8.43 -0.03
C ARG A 253 10.13 -7.33 0.92
N THR A 254 10.01 -7.61 2.22
CA THR A 254 9.42 -6.67 3.18
C THR A 254 10.41 -6.38 4.29
N PRO A 255 10.91 -5.14 4.42
CA PRO A 255 11.70 -4.74 5.57
C PRO A 255 10.87 -4.84 6.86
N VAL A 256 11.51 -5.23 7.96
CA VAL A 256 10.85 -5.39 9.27
C VAL A 256 10.19 -4.08 9.72
N ASN A 257 10.91 -2.96 9.61
CA ASN A 257 10.37 -1.64 9.95
C ASN A 257 9.15 -1.26 9.10
N ALA A 258 9.18 -1.54 7.79
CA ALA A 258 8.04 -1.31 6.91
C ALA A 258 6.79 -2.04 7.41
N TYR A 259 6.94 -3.33 7.74
CA TYR A 259 5.85 -4.12 8.28
C TYR A 259 5.30 -3.53 9.58
N LEU A 260 6.17 -3.18 10.54
CA LEU A 260 5.76 -2.64 11.83
C LEU A 260 4.99 -1.33 11.65
N ARG A 261 5.57 -0.36 10.93
CA ARG A 261 4.98 0.98 10.77
C ARG A 261 3.69 0.98 9.95
N LEU A 262 3.62 0.21 8.87
CA LEU A 262 2.38 0.10 8.10
C LEU A 262 1.29 -0.70 8.83
N SER A 263 1.65 -1.72 9.61
CA SER A 263 0.71 -2.43 10.49
C SER A 263 0.13 -1.53 11.57
N GLU A 264 0.96 -0.69 12.21
CA GLU A 264 0.52 0.34 13.17
C GLU A 264 -0.37 1.39 12.52
N SER A 265 -0.06 1.79 11.29
CA SER A 265 -0.82 2.77 10.53
C SER A 265 -2.27 2.35 10.30
N ILE A 266 -2.53 1.05 10.08
CA ILE A 266 -3.91 0.55 10.03
C ILE A 266 -4.62 0.77 11.37
N ASP A 267 -3.95 0.50 12.49
CA ASP A 267 -4.54 0.63 13.82
C ASP A 267 -4.78 2.08 14.24
N LEU A 268 -3.98 3.01 13.72
CA LEU A 268 -4.17 4.46 13.91
C LEU A 268 -5.34 5.03 13.10
N HIS A 269 -5.76 4.33 12.04
CA HIS A 269 -6.82 4.85 11.18
C HIS A 269 -8.14 5.02 11.91
N ARG A 270 -8.65 6.24 11.88
CA ARG A 270 -9.98 6.60 12.37
C ARG A 270 -10.48 7.85 11.70
N ILE A 271 -11.69 7.79 11.12
CA ILE A 271 -12.39 8.93 10.53
C ILE A 271 -13.82 8.98 11.05
N ASP A 272 -14.46 10.13 10.87
CA ASP A 272 -15.90 10.26 10.91
C ASP A 272 -16.45 10.15 9.48
N PRO A 273 -17.22 9.09 9.15
CA PRO A 273 -17.77 8.89 7.81
C PRO A 273 -18.63 10.08 7.32
N ALA A 274 -19.26 10.81 8.24
CA ALA A 274 -20.05 11.98 7.90
C ALA A 274 -19.22 13.13 7.28
N GLN A 275 -17.91 13.11 7.42
CA GLN A 275 -17.01 14.10 6.79
C GLN A 275 -16.67 13.78 5.34
N VAL A 276 -16.94 12.56 4.86
CA VAL A 276 -16.73 12.19 3.46
C VAL A 276 -17.81 12.84 2.60
N ARG A 277 -17.44 13.85 1.83
CA ARG A 277 -18.33 14.62 0.96
C ARG A 277 -18.19 14.30 -0.53
N VAL A 278 -17.15 13.57 -0.87
CA VAL A 278 -16.87 13.10 -2.24
C VAL A 278 -17.82 11.95 -2.58
N PRO A 279 -18.39 11.90 -3.79
CA PRO A 279 -19.13 10.75 -4.27
C PRO A 279 -18.30 9.47 -4.06
N THR A 280 -18.84 8.54 -3.27
CA THR A 280 -18.08 7.36 -2.83
C THR A 280 -18.88 6.09 -3.09
N VAL A 281 -18.19 5.11 -3.71
CA VAL A 281 -18.66 3.73 -3.82
C VAL A 281 -17.91 2.90 -2.81
N VAL A 282 -18.64 2.21 -1.96
CA VAL A 282 -18.06 1.27 -0.98
C VAL A 282 -18.35 -0.15 -1.45
N VAL A 283 -17.31 -0.96 -1.56
CA VAL A 283 -17.41 -2.38 -1.92
C VAL A 283 -16.99 -3.22 -0.71
N ALA A 284 -17.93 -3.98 -0.18
CA ALA A 284 -17.76 -4.82 0.99
C ALA A 284 -17.79 -6.31 0.64
N VAL A 285 -17.13 -7.13 1.44
CA VAL A 285 -17.27 -8.60 1.43
C VAL A 285 -18.06 -8.98 2.65
N GLU A 286 -19.23 -9.62 2.46
CA GLU A 286 -20.21 -9.87 3.51
C GLU A 286 -19.65 -10.71 4.68
N GLY A 287 -18.79 -11.70 4.39
CA GLY A 287 -18.16 -12.56 5.40
C GLY A 287 -16.80 -12.07 5.93
N ASP A 288 -16.36 -10.85 5.59
CA ASP A 288 -15.06 -10.35 6.03
C ASP A 288 -15.05 -10.10 7.54
N ARG A 289 -14.17 -10.81 8.26
CA ARG A 289 -14.01 -10.68 9.71
C ARG A 289 -13.01 -9.61 10.12
N LEU A 290 -12.14 -9.17 9.21
CA LEU A 290 -11.13 -8.15 9.46
C LEU A 290 -11.67 -6.75 9.20
N VAL A 291 -12.53 -6.63 8.20
CA VAL A 291 -13.22 -5.40 7.81
C VAL A 291 -14.72 -5.69 7.73
N PRO A 292 -15.39 -5.82 8.89
CA PRO A 292 -16.81 -6.16 8.91
C PRO A 292 -17.68 -5.14 8.20
N LEU A 293 -18.72 -5.60 7.51
CA LEU A 293 -19.67 -4.75 6.80
C LEU A 293 -20.26 -3.64 7.68
N ALA A 294 -20.47 -3.92 8.97
CA ALA A 294 -21.03 -2.94 9.92
C ALA A 294 -20.08 -1.74 10.20
N ASP A 295 -18.78 -1.86 9.91
CA ASP A 295 -17.80 -0.79 10.09
C ASP A 295 -17.52 -0.03 8.76
N MET A 296 -18.11 -0.46 7.65
CA MET A 296 -18.00 0.16 6.33
C MET A 296 -19.20 1.08 6.03
#